data_9aa5b6d16632a6d518dc196ef9a8d8bb
#
_entry.id   9aa5b6d16632a6d518dc196ef9a8d8bb
#
_cell.length_a   1.000
_cell.length_b   1.000
_cell.length_c   1.000
_cell.angle_alpha   90.00
_cell.angle_beta   90.00
_cell.angle_gamma   90.00
#
_symmetry.space_group_name_H-M   'P 1'
#
loop_
_entity.id
_entity.type
_entity.pdbx_description
1 polymer ?
#
loop_
_entity_poly.entity_id
_entity_poly.type
_entity_poly.pdbx_seq_one_letter_code
_entity_poly.pdbx_strand_id
1 'polypeptide(L)'
;MATSRRPARMQRYAGSLERATRAIPAARWVLMNPVVAIPGYWFATAVGYTWGAMLGRALPRKAGGVFVARGLPAWAYGRGGTTIGAVYLTGTTVSEAVLRHEAVHRAQWRRYGVAFIPLYVAAGPIAQQNRFEREAGLRDGGYREDENH
;
A
#
# COMPACT_ATOMS: atom_id res chain seq x y z
N MET A 1 28.89 8.60 10.90
CA MET A 1 27.94 8.80 9.77
C MET A 1 27.82 7.48 9.02
N ALA A 2 26.79 6.68 9.34
CA ALA A 2 26.51 5.42 8.65
C ALA A 2 25.38 5.66 7.65
N THR A 3 25.73 5.84 6.37
CA THR A 3 24.77 5.94 5.27
C THR A 3 24.17 4.57 5.02
N SER A 4 22.90 4.43 5.36
CA SER A 4 22.08 3.24 5.13
C SER A 4 21.98 2.94 3.61
N ARG A 5 22.76 1.97 3.13
CA ARG A 5 22.74 1.49 1.73
C ARG A 5 21.64 0.45 1.44
N ARG A 6 20.72 0.19 2.38
CA ARG A 6 19.68 -0.84 2.21
C ARG A 6 18.54 -0.54 1.21
N PRO A 7 18.06 0.71 1.01
CA PRO A 7 16.93 0.94 0.08
C PRO A 7 17.27 0.72 -1.39
N ALA A 8 18.53 0.94 -1.81
CA ALA A 8 18.91 0.84 -3.22
C ALA A 8 18.90 -0.60 -3.78
N ARG A 9 19.17 -1.61 -2.96
CA ARG A 9 19.12 -3.01 -3.41
C ARG A 9 17.69 -3.49 -3.63
N MET A 10 16.78 -3.21 -2.70
CA MET A 10 15.37 -3.60 -2.80
C MET A 10 14.68 -2.92 -3.99
N GLN A 11 15.01 -1.65 -4.28
CA GLN A 11 14.55 -0.93 -5.46
C GLN A 11 15.07 -1.55 -6.78
N ARG A 12 16.32 -2.01 -6.82
CA ARG A 12 16.88 -2.68 -8.01
C ARG A 12 16.19 -4.01 -8.30
N TYR A 13 15.90 -4.82 -7.28
CA TYR A 13 15.15 -6.07 -7.43
C TYR A 13 13.71 -5.83 -7.86
N ALA A 14 13.02 -4.86 -7.25
CA ALA A 14 11.68 -4.49 -7.63
C ALA A 14 11.61 -3.91 -9.06
N GLY A 15 12.56 -3.08 -9.46
CA GLY A 15 12.67 -2.56 -10.82
C GLY A 15 13.02 -3.62 -11.87
N SER A 16 13.74 -4.67 -11.51
CA SER A 16 13.98 -5.81 -12.41
C SER A 16 12.74 -6.69 -12.55
N LEU A 17 11.98 -6.89 -11.48
CA LEU A 17 10.69 -7.60 -11.54
C LEU A 17 9.65 -6.82 -12.37
N GLU A 18 9.58 -5.51 -12.24
CA GLU A 18 8.68 -4.69 -13.06
C GLU A 18 9.07 -4.72 -14.54
N ARG A 19 10.36 -4.67 -14.85
CA ARG A 19 10.84 -4.83 -16.24
C ARG A 19 10.56 -6.23 -16.79
N ALA A 20 10.76 -7.26 -15.98
CA ALA A 20 10.44 -8.64 -16.36
C ALA A 20 8.94 -8.83 -16.58
N THR A 21 8.08 -8.25 -15.75
CA THR A 21 6.61 -8.32 -15.93
C THR A 21 6.13 -7.49 -17.12
N ARG A 22 6.84 -6.41 -17.51
CA ARG A 22 6.56 -5.68 -18.76
C ARG A 22 7.03 -6.43 -19.99
N ALA A 23 8.13 -7.19 -19.88
CA ALA A 23 8.70 -7.96 -20.99
C ALA A 23 7.91 -9.24 -21.31
N ILE A 24 7.07 -9.72 -20.38
CA ILE A 24 6.26 -10.93 -20.55
C ILE A 24 4.76 -10.56 -20.49
N PRO A 25 4.08 -10.34 -21.63
CA PRO A 25 2.66 -9.99 -21.66
C PRO A 25 1.78 -10.99 -20.87
N ALA A 26 2.14 -12.28 -20.92
CA ALA A 26 1.46 -13.34 -20.17
C ALA A 26 1.54 -13.16 -18.66
N ALA A 27 2.69 -12.71 -18.11
CA ALA A 27 2.83 -12.47 -16.67
C ALA A 27 1.93 -11.32 -16.19
N ARG A 28 1.81 -10.24 -16.98
CA ARG A 28 0.86 -9.15 -16.70
C ARG A 28 -0.56 -9.63 -16.72
N TRP A 29 -0.93 -10.43 -17.71
CA TRP A 29 -2.28 -10.97 -17.83
C TRP A 29 -2.62 -11.86 -16.61
N VAL A 30 -1.71 -12.75 -16.20
CA VAL A 30 -1.89 -13.61 -15.01
C VAL A 30 -2.01 -12.78 -13.73
N LEU A 31 -1.11 -11.82 -13.51
CA LEU A 31 -1.09 -11.01 -12.28
C LEU A 31 -2.31 -10.07 -12.15
N MET A 32 -2.85 -9.62 -13.29
CA MET A 32 -4.05 -8.76 -13.33
C MET A 32 -5.34 -9.55 -13.50
N ASN A 33 -5.27 -10.88 -13.61
CA ASN A 33 -6.46 -11.72 -13.73
C ASN A 33 -7.21 -11.71 -12.37
N PRO A 34 -8.51 -11.38 -12.35
CA PRO A 34 -9.30 -11.37 -11.12
C PRO A 34 -9.27 -12.69 -10.36
N VAL A 35 -9.14 -13.83 -11.06
CA VAL A 35 -9.04 -15.16 -10.45
C VAL A 35 -7.78 -15.29 -9.57
N VAL A 36 -6.72 -14.59 -9.89
CA VAL A 36 -5.47 -14.56 -9.11
C VAL A 36 -5.45 -13.40 -8.11
N ALA A 37 -5.86 -12.21 -8.56
CA ALA A 37 -5.78 -10.98 -7.77
C ALA A 37 -6.76 -10.99 -6.57
N ILE A 38 -8.00 -11.48 -6.76
CA ILE A 38 -9.02 -11.46 -5.70
C ILE A 38 -8.67 -12.38 -4.51
N PRO A 39 -8.25 -13.63 -4.69
CA PRO A 39 -7.76 -14.43 -3.57
C PRO A 39 -6.58 -13.79 -2.85
N GLY A 40 -5.62 -13.21 -3.59
CA GLY A 40 -4.49 -12.47 -3.02
C GLY A 40 -4.91 -11.24 -2.21
N TYR A 41 -5.91 -10.51 -2.68
CA TYR A 41 -6.50 -9.40 -1.95
C TYR A 41 -7.14 -9.86 -0.62
N TRP A 42 -7.93 -10.93 -0.63
CA TRP A 42 -8.55 -11.43 0.59
C TRP A 42 -7.56 -12.03 1.57
N PHE A 43 -6.52 -12.69 1.06
CA PHE A 43 -5.40 -13.16 1.89
C PHE A 43 -4.71 -11.96 2.58
N ALA A 44 -4.35 -10.93 1.84
CA ALA A 44 -3.75 -9.72 2.39
C ALA A 44 -4.69 -9.04 3.40
N THR A 45 -6.00 -9.00 3.12
CA THR A 45 -7.01 -8.45 4.05
C THR A 45 -7.05 -9.23 5.36
N ALA A 46 -7.04 -10.56 5.30
CA ALA A 46 -7.01 -11.40 6.50
C ALA A 46 -5.74 -11.19 7.33
N VAL A 47 -4.58 -11.09 6.68
CA VAL A 47 -3.30 -10.78 7.33
C VAL A 47 -3.35 -9.41 8.00
N GLY A 48 -3.77 -8.37 7.27
CA GLY A 48 -3.87 -7.00 7.80
C GLY A 48 -4.87 -6.91 8.95
N TYR A 49 -6.01 -7.59 8.84
CA TYR A 49 -7.03 -7.62 9.90
C TYR A 49 -6.51 -8.28 11.18
N THR A 50 -5.89 -9.45 11.04
CA THR A 50 -5.30 -10.17 12.18
C THR A 50 -4.20 -9.35 12.85
N TRP A 51 -3.30 -8.78 12.05
CA TRP A 51 -2.23 -7.91 12.54
C TRP A 51 -2.78 -6.69 13.28
N GLY A 52 -3.77 -6.02 12.69
CA GLY A 52 -4.44 -4.87 13.28
C GLY A 52 -5.20 -5.21 14.57
N ALA A 53 -5.85 -6.37 14.63
CA ALA A 53 -6.58 -6.85 15.82
C ALA A 53 -5.62 -7.23 16.96
N MET A 54 -4.46 -7.82 16.64
CA MET A 54 -3.47 -8.24 17.65
C MET A 54 -2.70 -7.06 18.27
N LEU A 55 -2.36 -6.06 17.47
CA LEU A 55 -1.49 -4.95 17.86
C LEU A 55 -2.26 -3.64 18.13
N GLY A 56 -3.48 -3.52 17.63
CA GLY A 56 -4.34 -2.37 17.87
C GLY A 56 -5.01 -2.41 19.23
N ARG A 57 -5.57 -1.28 19.63
CA ARG A 57 -6.30 -1.15 20.90
C ARG A 57 -7.72 -1.73 20.85
N ALA A 58 -8.24 -2.00 19.65
CA ALA A 58 -9.55 -2.55 19.40
C ALA A 58 -9.58 -3.27 18.06
N LEU A 59 -10.60 -4.10 17.84
CA LEU A 59 -10.82 -4.73 16.54
C LEU A 59 -10.97 -3.68 15.43
N PRO A 60 -10.43 -3.95 14.23
CA PRO A 60 -10.59 -3.06 13.09
C PRO A 60 -12.06 -2.79 12.77
N ARG A 61 -12.43 -1.53 12.56
CA ARG A 61 -13.79 -1.11 12.25
C ARG A 61 -13.89 -0.50 10.86
N LYS A 62 -14.98 -0.79 10.18
CA LYS A 62 -15.23 -0.24 8.83
C LYS A 62 -15.48 1.27 8.90
N ALA A 63 -14.71 2.03 8.13
CA ALA A 63 -14.85 3.47 7.96
C ALA A 63 -14.31 3.89 6.57
N GLY A 64 -14.99 4.80 5.87
CA GLY A 64 -14.52 5.34 4.58
C GLY A 64 -14.21 4.30 3.50
N GLY A 65 -14.83 3.12 3.56
CA GLY A 65 -14.60 2.05 2.59
C GLY A 65 -13.47 1.09 2.94
N VAL A 66 -12.73 1.29 4.03
CA VAL A 66 -11.67 0.39 4.54
C VAL A 66 -11.99 -0.09 5.96
N PHE A 67 -11.33 -1.14 6.42
CA PHE A 67 -11.27 -1.46 7.85
C PHE A 67 -10.12 -0.67 8.48
N VAL A 68 -10.39 0.09 9.53
CA VAL A 68 -9.38 0.89 10.21
C VAL A 68 -8.98 0.22 11.52
N ALA A 69 -7.72 -0.16 11.62
CA ALA A 69 -7.08 -0.61 12.85
C ALA A 69 -6.29 0.55 13.46
N ARG A 70 -6.61 0.94 14.67
CA ARG A 70 -6.05 2.10 15.37
C ARG A 70 -5.25 1.70 16.60
N GLY A 71 -4.36 2.58 17.02
CA GLY A 71 -3.60 2.40 18.25
C GLY A 71 -2.47 1.40 18.11
N LEU A 72 -2.01 1.12 16.89
CA LEU A 72 -0.85 0.30 16.66
C LEU A 72 0.43 1.04 17.05
N PRO A 73 1.46 0.33 17.54
CA PRO A 73 2.77 0.93 17.76
C PRO A 73 3.42 1.33 16.42
N ALA A 74 4.24 2.38 16.44
CA ALA A 74 4.81 2.99 15.23
C ALA A 74 5.64 2.03 14.36
N TRP A 75 6.21 0.98 14.94
CA TRP A 75 6.95 -0.05 14.21
C TRP A 75 6.07 -1.02 13.40
N ALA A 76 4.76 -1.06 13.69
CA ALA A 76 3.82 -2.02 13.11
C ALA A 76 3.26 -1.59 11.73
N TYR A 77 3.53 -0.37 11.31
CA TYR A 77 3.08 0.21 10.03
C TYR A 77 4.12 1.20 9.48
N GLY A 78 4.00 1.58 8.21
CA GLY A 78 4.83 2.61 7.59
C GLY A 78 4.24 4.01 7.74
N ARG A 79 5.02 5.05 7.65
CA ARG A 79 4.71 6.49 7.55
C ARG A 79 3.24 6.87 7.82
N GLY A 80 2.85 7.20 9.02
CA GLY A 80 1.49 7.63 9.34
C GLY A 80 0.40 6.55 9.24
N GLY A 81 0.58 5.56 8.38
CA GLY A 81 -0.31 4.42 8.19
C GLY A 81 0.05 3.59 6.97
N THR A 82 -0.52 2.40 6.88
CA THR A 82 -0.30 1.48 5.75
C THR A 82 -1.56 0.68 5.48
N THR A 83 -2.00 0.62 4.24
CA THR A 83 -3.11 -0.26 3.83
C THR A 83 -2.59 -1.61 3.34
N ILE A 84 -3.10 -2.69 3.94
CA ILE A 84 -2.85 -4.07 3.56
C ILE A 84 -4.19 -4.74 3.21
N GLY A 85 -4.40 -5.05 1.95
CA GLY A 85 -5.69 -5.51 1.46
C GLY A 85 -6.79 -4.46 1.63
N ALA A 86 -7.78 -4.74 2.47
CA ALA A 86 -8.85 -3.81 2.84
C ALA A 86 -8.63 -3.11 4.19
N VAL A 87 -7.47 -3.29 4.85
CA VAL A 87 -7.24 -2.83 6.22
C VAL A 87 -6.20 -1.73 6.27
N TYR A 88 -6.59 -0.58 6.76
CA TYR A 88 -5.70 0.55 7.05
C TYR A 88 -5.19 0.46 8.49
N LEU A 89 -3.89 0.31 8.63
CA LEU A 89 -3.18 0.18 9.91
C LEU A 89 -2.59 1.53 10.31
N THR A 90 -2.94 2.06 11.48
CA THR A 90 -2.45 3.35 11.94
C THR A 90 -2.40 3.44 13.47
N GLY A 91 -1.56 4.34 13.98
CA GLY A 91 -1.50 4.66 15.42
C GLY A 91 -2.40 5.83 15.83
N THR A 92 -2.89 6.62 14.88
CA THR A 92 -3.50 7.92 15.13
C THR A 92 -4.99 7.99 14.76
N THR A 93 -5.56 9.17 15.01
CA THR A 93 -6.90 9.54 14.52
C THR A 93 -6.84 9.77 13.01
N VAL A 94 -7.88 9.35 12.31
CA VAL A 94 -7.94 9.35 10.85
C VAL A 94 -8.95 10.37 10.37
N SER A 95 -8.56 11.23 9.42
CA SER A 95 -9.45 12.17 8.75
C SER A 95 -10.20 11.51 7.58
N GLU A 96 -11.29 12.11 7.14
CA GLU A 96 -12.02 11.65 5.96
C GLU A 96 -11.16 11.71 4.68
N ALA A 97 -10.27 12.71 4.56
CA ALA A 97 -9.35 12.83 3.46
C ALA A 97 -8.41 11.61 3.38
N VAL A 98 -7.79 11.24 4.50
CA VAL A 98 -6.96 10.04 4.58
C VAL A 98 -7.76 8.79 4.24
N LEU A 99 -9.00 8.67 4.72
CA LEU A 99 -9.84 7.49 4.40
C LEU A 99 -10.15 7.39 2.89
N ARG A 100 -10.35 8.52 2.18
CA ARG A 100 -10.51 8.51 0.72
C ARG A 100 -9.25 8.02 0.02
N HIS A 101 -8.09 8.49 0.45
CA HIS A 101 -6.78 8.04 -0.04
C HIS A 101 -6.61 6.52 0.14
N GLU A 102 -6.85 6.03 1.34
CA GLU A 102 -6.70 4.60 1.67
C GLU A 102 -7.73 3.71 0.95
N ALA A 103 -8.90 4.24 0.65
CA ALA A 103 -9.89 3.53 -0.17
C ALA A 103 -9.39 3.29 -1.61
N VAL A 104 -8.58 4.20 -2.16
CA VAL A 104 -7.93 3.98 -3.46
C VAL A 104 -6.86 2.89 -3.36
N HIS A 105 -6.03 2.89 -2.31
CA HIS A 105 -5.08 1.79 -2.07
C HIS A 105 -5.78 0.45 -1.93
N ARG A 106 -6.92 0.38 -1.26
CA ARG A 106 -7.75 -0.83 -1.24
C ARG A 106 -8.17 -1.28 -2.65
N ALA A 107 -8.58 -0.35 -3.52
CA ALA A 107 -8.95 -0.67 -4.90
C ALA A 107 -7.75 -1.19 -5.70
N GLN A 108 -6.56 -0.63 -5.48
CA GLN A 108 -5.30 -1.11 -6.05
C GLN A 108 -4.97 -2.52 -5.57
N TRP A 109 -5.09 -2.80 -4.27
CA TRP A 109 -4.95 -4.15 -3.73
C TRP A 109 -5.92 -5.14 -4.37
N ARG A 110 -7.18 -4.75 -4.55
CA ARG A 110 -8.19 -5.59 -5.20
C ARG A 110 -7.85 -5.88 -6.67
N ARG A 111 -7.24 -4.91 -7.35
CA ARG A 111 -6.83 -5.03 -8.76
C ARG A 111 -5.60 -5.92 -8.94
N TYR A 112 -4.62 -5.82 -8.05
CA TYR A 112 -3.31 -6.45 -8.21
C TYR A 112 -3.08 -7.62 -7.24
N GLY A 113 -3.91 -7.80 -6.21
CA GLY A 113 -3.69 -8.79 -5.16
C GLY A 113 -2.32 -8.61 -4.50
N VAL A 114 -1.66 -9.69 -4.15
CA VAL A 114 -0.32 -9.67 -3.52
C VAL A 114 0.77 -9.10 -4.45
N ALA A 115 0.54 -9.07 -5.75
CA ALA A 115 1.46 -8.44 -6.70
C ALA A 115 1.53 -6.91 -6.52
N PHE A 116 0.57 -6.31 -5.80
CA PHE A 116 0.61 -4.89 -5.47
C PHE A 116 1.88 -4.51 -4.69
N ILE A 117 2.35 -5.38 -3.79
CA ILE A 117 3.57 -5.12 -2.98
C ILE A 117 4.79 -4.83 -3.85
N PRO A 118 5.27 -5.75 -4.71
CA PRO A 118 6.43 -5.47 -5.55
C PRO A 118 6.19 -4.33 -6.54
N LEU A 119 4.97 -4.15 -7.04
CA LEU A 119 4.64 -3.04 -7.95
C LEU A 119 4.72 -1.70 -7.26
N TYR A 120 4.20 -1.59 -6.03
CA TYR A 120 4.27 -0.37 -5.22
C TYR A 120 5.72 0.00 -4.86
N VAL A 121 6.52 -0.99 -4.43
CA VAL A 121 7.94 -0.80 -4.11
C VAL A 121 8.74 -0.37 -5.35
N ALA A 122 8.44 -0.95 -6.51
CA ALA A 122 9.09 -0.60 -7.78
C ALA A 122 8.76 0.83 -8.24
N ALA A 123 7.57 1.33 -7.91
CA ALA A 123 7.16 2.70 -8.22
C ALA A 123 7.93 3.77 -7.41
N GLY A 124 8.66 3.37 -6.37
CA GLY A 124 9.61 4.18 -5.62
C GLY A 124 9.10 4.69 -4.28
N PRO A 125 10.02 5.15 -3.42
CA PRO A 125 9.70 5.56 -2.05
C PRO A 125 9.21 7.01 -1.93
N ILE A 126 9.31 7.80 -3.00
CA ILE A 126 8.91 9.21 -3.02
C ILE A 126 7.45 9.27 -3.48
N ALA A 127 6.55 9.67 -2.59
CA ALA A 127 5.11 9.67 -2.87
C ALA A 127 4.75 10.47 -4.14
N GLN A 128 5.33 11.65 -4.34
CA GLN A 128 5.09 12.50 -5.52
C GLN A 128 5.48 11.83 -6.84
N GLN A 129 6.38 10.87 -6.81
CA GLN A 129 6.85 10.11 -7.98
C GLN A 129 6.20 8.73 -8.10
N ASN A 130 5.65 8.22 -7.00
CA ASN A 130 4.98 6.93 -6.96
C ASN A 130 3.60 7.04 -7.61
N ARG A 131 3.39 6.32 -8.72
CA ARG A 131 2.12 6.36 -9.46
C ARG A 131 0.91 5.97 -8.62
N PHE A 132 1.08 5.07 -7.66
CA PHE A 132 -0.02 4.59 -6.81
C PHE A 132 -0.43 5.64 -5.77
N GLU A 133 0.54 6.39 -5.23
CA GLU A 133 0.28 7.52 -4.34
C GLU A 133 -0.39 8.69 -5.09
N ARG A 134 0.08 8.96 -6.31
CA ARG A 134 -0.53 9.98 -7.16
C ARG A 134 -1.96 9.63 -7.55
N GLU A 135 -2.23 8.36 -7.84
CA GLU A 135 -3.58 7.85 -8.12
C GLU A 135 -4.47 7.95 -6.87
N ALA A 136 -3.93 7.70 -5.66
CA ALA A 136 -4.63 7.81 -4.40
C ALA A 136 -4.90 9.26 -3.97
N GLY A 137 -4.20 10.23 -4.54
CA GLY A 137 -4.31 11.65 -4.23
C GLY A 137 -3.32 12.09 -3.15
N LEU A 138 -2.26 12.74 -3.55
CA LEU A 138 -1.17 13.17 -2.66
C LEU A 138 -1.66 14.04 -1.51
N ARG A 139 -2.55 14.99 -1.81
CA ARG A 139 -3.10 15.93 -0.81
C ARG A 139 -3.92 15.21 0.26
N ASP A 140 -4.76 14.25 -0.14
CA ASP A 140 -5.59 13.46 0.78
C ASP A 140 -4.73 12.52 1.65
N GLY A 141 -3.60 12.05 1.13
CA GLY A 141 -2.59 11.29 1.86
C GLY A 141 -1.68 12.12 2.78
N GLY A 142 -1.87 13.45 2.82
CA GLY A 142 -1.06 14.35 3.63
C GLY A 142 0.31 14.66 3.06
N TYR A 143 0.55 14.36 1.78
CA TYR A 143 1.79 14.73 1.08
C TYR A 143 1.69 16.15 0.49
N ARG A 144 2.82 16.85 0.46
CA ARG A 144 2.91 18.11 -0.28
C ARG A 144 2.93 17.80 -1.77
N GLU A 145 2.08 18.46 -2.53
CA GLU A 145 2.23 18.53 -3.97
C GLU A 145 3.44 19.41 -4.24
N ASP A 146 4.42 18.91 -5.03
CA ASP A 146 5.52 19.75 -5.46
C ASP A 146 4.92 20.86 -6.32
N GLU A 147 5.05 22.11 -5.88
CA GLU A 147 4.80 23.27 -6.70
C GLU A 147 5.89 23.30 -7.77
N ASN A 148 5.61 22.65 -8.90
CA ASN A 148 6.44 22.80 -10.09
C ASN A 148 6.23 24.21 -10.62
N HIS A 149 7.18 25.09 -10.33
CA HIS A 149 7.42 26.32 -11.07
C HIS A 149 8.34 26.05 -12.25
#